data_039f5b2adca9f794e072fd166693da87
#
_entry.id   039f5b2adca9f794e072fd166693da87
#
_cell.length_a   1.000
_cell.length_b   1.000
_cell.length_c   1.000
_cell.angle_alpha   90.00
_cell.angle_beta   90.00
_cell.angle_gamma   90.00
#
_symmetry.space_group_name_H-M   'P 1'
#
loop_
_entity.id
_entity.type
_entity.pdbx_description
1 polymer ?
#
loop_
_entity_poly.entity_id
_entity_poly.type
_entity_poly.pdbx_seq_one_letter_code
_entity_poly.pdbx_strand_id
1 'polypeptide(L)'
;MNLFYDIEVYPFDAFVVFKDIDKNSKLFHDKNGFEGLAEFIKGHTLIGYNNYFYDDHILAKMLQGWSAAQLKELNDLIIGGNRPKAYNYPFKSLDTFQQIDVAMPGLKKIEGNMGKMILESSVPFDLPRPMKRDEYKEAVAYCAYDVDMT
;
A
#
# COMPACT_ATOMS: atom_id res chain seq x y z
N MET A 1 15.09 11.61 -2.40
CA MET A 1 15.11 10.24 -2.94
C MET A 1 13.68 9.80 -3.19
N ASN A 2 13.47 8.97 -4.17
CA ASN A 2 12.15 8.43 -4.47
C ASN A 2 11.96 7.08 -3.80
N LEU A 3 10.80 6.89 -3.17
CA LEU A 3 10.42 5.63 -2.55
C LEU A 3 9.15 5.11 -3.21
N PHE A 4 9.21 3.90 -3.73
CA PHE A 4 8.04 3.20 -4.25
C PHE A 4 7.35 2.48 -3.10
N TYR A 5 6.02 2.45 -3.09
CA TYR A 5 5.31 1.86 -1.96
C TYR A 5 3.98 1.25 -2.36
N ASP A 6 3.53 0.33 -1.51
CA ASP A 6 2.21 -0.28 -1.59
C ASP A 6 1.74 -0.64 -0.18
N ILE A 7 0.43 -0.70 0.00
CA ILE A 7 -0.22 -0.91 1.30
C ILE A 7 -1.17 -2.10 1.21
N GLU A 8 -1.20 -2.90 2.27
CA GLU A 8 -2.19 -3.96 2.45
C GLU A 8 -2.89 -3.77 3.79
N VAL A 9 -4.24 -3.87 3.78
CA VAL A 9 -5.06 -3.69 4.97
C VAL A 9 -5.99 -4.89 5.14
N TYR A 10 -5.88 -5.54 6.29
CA TYR A 10 -6.74 -6.65 6.70
C TYR A 10 -7.39 -6.30 8.03
N PRO A 11 -8.45 -7.03 8.45
CA PRO A 11 -9.14 -6.68 9.71
C PRO A 11 -8.25 -6.66 10.95
N PHE A 12 -7.20 -7.50 10.99
CA PHE A 12 -6.34 -7.62 12.17
C PHE A 12 -4.87 -7.32 11.88
N ASP A 13 -4.52 -7.04 10.64
CA ASP A 13 -3.14 -6.75 10.21
C ASP A 13 -3.14 -5.69 9.13
N ALA A 14 -2.24 -4.73 9.24
CA ALA A 14 -2.03 -3.72 8.20
C ALA A 14 -0.55 -3.41 8.11
N PHE A 15 -0.06 -3.23 6.90
CA PHE A 15 1.36 -2.92 6.69
C PHE A 15 1.57 -2.15 5.40
N VAL A 16 2.73 -1.50 5.31
CA VAL A 16 3.19 -0.79 4.11
C VAL A 16 4.61 -1.21 3.81
N VAL A 17 4.91 -1.44 2.54
CA VAL A 17 6.24 -1.78 2.07
C VAL A 17 6.75 -0.63 1.19
N PHE A 18 7.96 -0.18 1.48
CA PHE A 18 8.67 0.80 0.66
C PHE A 18 9.89 0.15 0.02
N LYS A 19 10.20 0.55 -1.21
CA LYS A 19 11.45 0.18 -1.87
C LYS A 19 12.05 1.39 -2.56
N ASP A 20 13.38 1.49 -2.51
CA ASP A 20 14.11 2.49 -3.29
C ASP A 20 14.44 1.95 -4.69
N ILE A 21 15.14 2.75 -5.50
CA ILE A 21 15.49 2.36 -6.86
C ILE A 21 16.41 1.14 -6.90
N ASP A 22 17.18 0.91 -5.85
CA ASP A 22 18.06 -0.25 -5.72
C ASP A 22 17.34 -1.46 -5.12
N LYS A 23 16.02 -1.35 -4.93
CA LYS A 23 15.14 -2.39 -4.38
C LYS A 23 15.43 -2.76 -2.92
N ASN A 24 16.05 -1.86 -2.18
CA ASN A 24 16.14 -2.00 -0.73
C ASN A 24 14.75 -1.77 -0.14
N SER A 25 14.26 -2.73 0.64
CA SER A 25 12.91 -2.68 1.15
C SER A 25 12.84 -2.35 2.64
N LYS A 26 11.74 -1.72 3.04
CA LYS A 26 11.44 -1.42 4.43
C LYS A 26 9.96 -1.66 4.67
N LEU A 27 9.64 -2.37 5.76
CA LEU A 27 8.29 -2.70 6.17
C LEU A 27 7.94 -1.95 7.44
N PHE A 28 6.72 -1.37 7.47
CA PHE A 28 6.12 -0.83 8.70
C PHE A 28 4.77 -1.51 8.89
N HIS A 29 4.40 -1.77 10.14
CA HIS A 29 3.18 -2.50 10.44
C HIS A 29 2.47 -1.96 11.68
N ASP A 30 1.20 -2.33 11.83
CA ASP A 30 0.33 -1.83 12.90
C ASP A 30 0.68 -2.35 14.29
N LYS A 31 1.40 -3.47 14.40
CA LYS A 31 1.70 -4.10 15.67
C LYS A 31 2.55 -3.23 16.60
N ASN A 32 3.35 -2.33 16.04
CA ASN A 32 4.12 -1.34 16.78
C ASN A 32 3.67 0.10 16.50
N GLY A 33 2.43 0.29 16.02
CA GLY A 33 1.88 1.60 15.72
C GLY A 33 2.58 2.32 14.58
N PHE A 34 3.17 1.59 13.66
CA PHE A 34 3.95 2.14 12.55
C PHE A 34 5.12 2.99 13.01
N GLU A 35 5.79 2.53 14.08
CA GLU A 35 6.93 3.24 14.66
C GLU A 35 8.01 3.53 13.62
N GLY A 36 8.46 4.78 13.57
CA GLY A 36 9.52 5.23 12.66
C GLY A 36 9.04 5.58 11.26
N LEU A 37 7.78 5.36 10.94
CA LEU A 37 7.26 5.61 9.59
C LEU A 37 7.38 7.08 9.18
N ALA A 38 6.96 8.00 10.04
CA ALA A 38 6.98 9.43 9.74
C ALA A 38 8.40 9.92 9.44
N GLU A 39 9.37 9.48 10.24
CA GLU A 39 10.77 9.85 10.06
C GLU A 39 11.36 9.25 8.79
N PHE A 40 10.97 7.99 8.50
CA PHE A 40 11.48 7.29 7.32
C PHE A 40 11.08 7.99 6.02
N ILE A 41 9.84 8.45 5.91
CA ILE A 41 9.35 9.07 4.66
C ILE A 41 9.70 10.54 4.54
N LYS A 42 10.15 11.17 5.61
CA LYS A 42 10.46 12.61 5.63
C LYS A 42 11.50 12.97 4.58
N GLY A 43 11.18 13.96 3.75
CA GLY A 43 12.11 14.44 2.72
C GLY A 43 12.16 13.59 1.45
N HIS A 44 11.37 12.52 1.38
CA HIS A 44 11.30 11.66 0.20
C HIS A 44 10.04 11.93 -0.60
N THR A 45 10.09 11.61 -1.89
CA THR A 45 8.89 11.58 -2.74
C THR A 45 8.39 10.15 -2.81
N LEU A 46 7.11 9.94 -2.50
CA LEU A 46 6.49 8.62 -2.50
C LEU A 46 5.83 8.38 -3.85
N ILE A 47 6.05 7.20 -4.41
CA ILE A 47 5.50 6.82 -5.71
C ILE A 47 4.69 5.55 -5.54
N GLY A 48 3.44 5.62 -5.95
CA GLY A 48 2.53 4.50 -5.88
C GLY A 48 1.76 4.31 -7.18
N TYR A 49 0.83 3.35 -7.18
CA TYR A 49 -0.11 3.12 -8.27
C TYR A 49 -1.53 3.31 -7.74
N ASN A 50 -2.26 4.25 -8.34
CA ASN A 50 -3.60 4.64 -7.90
C ASN A 50 -3.63 5.13 -6.44
N ASN A 51 -2.50 5.62 -5.96
CA ASN A 51 -2.34 6.00 -4.56
C ASN A 51 -3.06 7.29 -4.19
N TYR A 52 -3.31 8.19 -5.15
CA TYR A 52 -4.10 9.40 -4.88
C TYR A 52 -5.52 9.08 -4.42
N PHE A 53 -6.07 7.95 -4.85
CA PHE A 53 -7.43 7.56 -4.53
C PHE A 53 -7.53 6.59 -3.35
N TYR A 54 -6.43 5.95 -2.97
CA TYR A 54 -6.46 4.93 -1.94
C TYR A 54 -5.28 5.03 -0.97
N ASP A 55 -4.06 4.65 -1.43
CA ASP A 55 -2.92 4.45 -0.53
C ASP A 55 -2.55 5.69 0.26
N ASP A 56 -2.60 6.87 -0.36
CA ASP A 56 -2.25 8.12 0.32
C ASP A 56 -3.19 8.39 1.50
N HIS A 57 -4.48 8.07 1.36
CA HIS A 57 -5.44 8.25 2.45
C HIS A 57 -5.17 7.30 3.60
N ILE A 58 -4.86 6.04 3.27
CA ILE A 58 -4.52 5.03 4.29
C ILE A 58 -3.19 5.40 4.96
N LEU A 59 -2.18 5.78 4.19
CA LEU A 59 -0.87 6.16 4.72
C LEU A 59 -0.97 7.33 5.70
N ALA A 60 -1.79 8.34 5.38
CA ALA A 60 -2.00 9.48 6.27
C ALA A 60 -2.51 9.04 7.65
N LYS A 61 -3.37 8.01 7.69
CA LYS A 61 -3.88 7.47 8.95
C LYS A 61 -2.87 6.58 9.66
N MET A 62 -2.05 5.87 8.91
CA MET A 62 -0.92 5.12 9.48
C MET A 62 0.04 6.05 10.22
N LEU A 63 0.28 7.24 9.67
CA LEU A 63 1.11 8.26 10.32
C LEU A 63 0.51 8.74 11.65
N GLN A 64 -0.81 8.61 11.81
CA GLN A 64 -1.50 8.94 13.05
C GLN A 64 -1.57 7.76 14.03
N GLY A 65 -1.02 6.61 13.64
CA GLY A 65 -0.99 5.43 14.49
C GLY A 65 -2.29 4.63 14.55
N TRP A 66 -3.12 4.71 13.52
CA TRP A 66 -4.39 3.96 13.48
C TRP A 66 -4.15 2.45 13.54
N SER A 67 -5.06 1.73 14.21
CA SER A 67 -5.03 0.27 14.27
C SER A 67 -5.46 -0.35 12.95
N ALA A 68 -5.16 -1.64 12.78
CA ALA A 68 -5.60 -2.38 11.60
C ALA A 68 -7.13 -2.33 11.43
N ALA A 69 -7.88 -2.47 12.52
CA ALA A 69 -9.34 -2.43 12.48
C ALA A 69 -9.85 -1.07 11.97
N GLN A 70 -9.26 0.03 12.45
CA GLN A 70 -9.62 1.37 12.00
C GLN A 70 -9.26 1.58 10.52
N LEU A 71 -8.09 1.12 10.11
CA LEU A 71 -7.66 1.22 8.72
C LEU A 71 -8.55 0.38 7.80
N LYS A 72 -8.97 -0.80 8.26
CA LYS A 72 -9.87 -1.67 7.49
C LYS A 72 -11.23 -1.00 7.29
N GLU A 73 -11.75 -0.33 8.29
CA GLU A 73 -13.00 0.41 8.17
C GLU A 73 -12.89 1.51 7.12
N LEU A 74 -11.81 2.28 7.13
CA LEU A 74 -11.55 3.30 6.11
C LEU A 74 -11.37 2.67 4.73
N ASN A 75 -10.64 1.57 4.65
CA ASN A 75 -10.46 0.82 3.41
C ASN A 75 -11.81 0.45 2.78
N ASP A 76 -12.71 -0.08 3.58
CA ASP A 76 -14.03 -0.52 3.09
C ASP A 76 -14.88 0.68 2.62
N LEU A 77 -14.77 1.81 3.30
CA LEU A 77 -15.45 3.03 2.88
C LEU A 77 -14.92 3.52 1.52
N ILE A 78 -13.62 3.53 1.33
CA ILE A 78 -13.01 3.98 0.07
C ILE A 78 -13.41 3.05 -1.08
N ILE A 79 -13.32 1.75 -0.87
CA ILE A 79 -13.67 0.75 -1.89
C ILE A 79 -15.16 0.83 -2.22
N GLY A 80 -16.01 1.16 -1.24
CA GLY A 80 -17.43 1.37 -1.45
C GLY A 80 -17.80 2.67 -2.15
N GLY A 81 -16.84 3.49 -2.54
CA GLY A 81 -17.05 4.74 -3.26
C GLY A 81 -17.10 5.99 -2.38
N ASN A 82 -16.97 5.85 -1.06
CA ASN A 82 -16.98 6.98 -0.12
C ASN A 82 -15.56 7.50 0.08
N ARG A 83 -15.00 8.10 -0.96
CA ARG A 83 -13.61 8.58 -0.93
C ARG A 83 -13.47 9.85 -0.10
N PRO A 84 -12.44 9.93 0.75
CA PRO A 84 -12.12 11.18 1.43
C PRO A 84 -11.76 12.25 0.40
N LYS A 85 -12.00 13.51 0.75
CA LYS A 85 -11.53 14.61 -0.09
C LYS A 85 -10.02 14.66 -0.03
N ALA A 86 -9.40 15.04 -1.15
CA ALA A 86 -7.95 15.24 -1.18
C ALA A 86 -7.57 16.39 -0.24
N TYR A 87 -6.56 16.15 0.59
CA TYR A 87 -6.01 17.14 1.51
C TYR A 87 -4.52 17.30 1.26
N ASN A 88 -3.95 18.35 1.85
CA ASN A 88 -2.50 18.51 1.91
C ASN A 88 -1.95 17.55 2.96
N TYR A 89 -1.59 16.36 2.53
CA TYR A 89 -0.99 15.38 3.42
C TYR A 89 0.48 15.76 3.73
N PRO A 90 1.02 15.30 4.88
CA PRO A 90 2.37 15.66 5.30
C PRO A 90 3.45 14.89 4.56
N PHE A 91 3.24 14.59 3.29
CA PHE A 91 4.19 13.91 2.44
C PHE A 91 3.94 14.28 0.98
N LYS A 92 4.98 14.15 0.17
CA LYS A 92 4.89 14.39 -1.27
C LYS A 92 4.74 13.06 -1.98
N SER A 93 3.75 12.96 -2.86
CA SER A 93 3.50 11.71 -3.58
C SER A 93 3.24 11.94 -5.07
N LEU A 94 3.53 10.91 -5.85
CA LEU A 94 3.23 10.83 -7.27
C LEU A 94 2.46 9.53 -7.51
N ASP A 95 1.49 9.61 -8.43
CA ASP A 95 0.64 8.47 -8.77
C ASP A 95 0.92 8.07 -10.22
N THR A 96 1.51 6.89 -10.42
CA THR A 96 1.83 6.40 -11.75
C THR A 96 0.59 6.11 -12.59
N PHE A 97 -0.54 5.80 -11.94
CA PHE A 97 -1.80 5.60 -12.64
C PHE A 97 -2.24 6.89 -13.36
N GLN A 98 -2.00 8.04 -12.74
CA GLN A 98 -2.37 9.34 -13.33
C GLN A 98 -1.48 9.73 -14.51
N GLN A 99 -0.33 9.10 -14.65
CA GLN A 99 0.62 9.34 -15.74
C GLN A 99 0.44 8.38 -16.90
N ILE A 100 -0.39 7.35 -16.72
CA ILE A 100 -0.71 6.36 -17.74
C ILE A 100 -2.04 6.77 -18.38
N ASP A 101 -2.18 6.52 -19.69
CA ASP A 101 -3.42 6.76 -20.42
C ASP A 101 -4.60 6.12 -19.67
N VAL A 102 -5.69 6.87 -19.54
CA VAL A 102 -6.91 6.40 -18.85
C VAL A 102 -7.46 5.10 -19.42
N ALA A 103 -7.13 4.77 -20.66
CA ALA A 103 -7.52 3.52 -21.30
C ALA A 103 -6.64 2.34 -20.87
N MET A 104 -5.58 2.58 -20.12
CA MET A 104 -4.67 1.52 -19.69
C MET A 104 -5.34 0.61 -18.66
N PRO A 105 -5.01 -0.68 -18.69
CA PRO A 105 -5.55 -1.63 -17.73
C PRO A 105 -4.98 -1.41 -16.32
N GLY A 106 -5.62 -2.03 -15.34
CA GLY A 106 -5.11 -2.05 -13.98
C GLY A 106 -3.74 -2.71 -13.88
N LEU A 107 -3.07 -2.52 -12.73
CA LEU A 107 -1.69 -2.96 -12.52
C LEU A 107 -1.48 -4.44 -12.82
N LYS A 108 -2.38 -5.32 -12.40
CA LYS A 108 -2.24 -6.77 -12.63
C LYS A 108 -2.25 -7.11 -14.12
N LYS A 109 -3.06 -6.42 -14.90
CA LYS A 109 -3.11 -6.62 -16.33
C LYS A 109 -1.85 -6.11 -17.02
N ILE A 110 -1.29 -5.00 -16.54
CA ILE A 110 -0.01 -4.48 -17.03
C ILE A 110 1.10 -5.50 -16.78
N GLU A 111 1.14 -6.08 -15.59
CA GLU A 111 2.10 -7.13 -15.25
C GLU A 111 2.00 -8.32 -16.20
N GLY A 112 0.79 -8.76 -16.51
CA GLY A 112 0.55 -9.85 -17.46
C GLY A 112 1.04 -9.49 -18.85
N ASN A 113 0.77 -8.28 -19.32
CA ASN A 113 1.21 -7.81 -20.65
C ASN A 113 2.73 -7.73 -20.75
N MET A 114 3.43 -7.58 -19.64
CA MET A 114 4.89 -7.58 -19.58
C MET A 114 5.48 -8.99 -19.52
N GLY A 115 4.65 -10.02 -19.67
CA GLY A 115 5.09 -11.40 -19.66
C GLY A 115 5.47 -11.94 -18.30
N LYS A 116 5.10 -11.24 -17.24
CA LYS A 116 5.37 -11.66 -15.86
C LYS A 116 4.18 -12.41 -15.30
N MET A 117 4.47 -13.39 -14.43
CA MET A 117 3.40 -14.10 -13.74
C MET A 117 2.71 -13.17 -12.76
N ILE A 118 1.38 -13.16 -12.81
CA ILE A 118 0.58 -12.42 -11.82
C ILE A 118 0.66 -13.19 -10.50
N LEU A 119 1.15 -12.50 -9.47
CA LEU A 119 1.26 -13.07 -8.14
C LEU A 119 0.11 -12.55 -7.28
N GLU A 120 -0.69 -13.46 -6.76
CA GLU A 120 -1.79 -13.11 -5.87
C GLU A 120 -1.62 -13.82 -4.53
N SER A 121 -1.91 -13.09 -3.45
CA SER A 121 -1.91 -13.67 -2.12
C SER A 121 -3.11 -14.58 -1.93
N SER A 122 -2.90 -15.74 -1.29
CA SER A 122 -3.99 -16.61 -0.90
C SER A 122 -4.71 -16.11 0.35
N VAL A 123 -4.22 -15.06 1.00
CA VAL A 123 -4.80 -14.53 2.23
C VAL A 123 -6.02 -13.68 1.90
N PRO A 124 -7.23 -14.04 2.37
CA PRO A 124 -8.41 -13.24 2.10
C PRO A 124 -8.33 -11.85 2.75
N PHE A 125 -8.76 -10.82 2.03
CA PHE A 125 -8.80 -9.45 2.58
C PHE A 125 -9.74 -9.29 3.77
N ASP A 126 -10.72 -10.17 3.90
CA ASP A 126 -11.69 -10.14 4.99
C ASP A 126 -11.38 -11.18 6.07
N LEU A 127 -10.14 -11.63 6.15
CA LEU A 127 -9.72 -12.64 7.13
C LEU A 127 -10.18 -12.25 8.53
N PRO A 128 -11.07 -13.03 9.18
CA PRO A 128 -11.70 -12.63 10.45
C PRO A 128 -10.87 -12.97 11.69
N ARG A 129 -9.58 -13.09 11.54
CA ARG A 129 -8.63 -13.40 12.61
C ARG A 129 -7.26 -12.81 12.26
N PRO A 130 -6.35 -12.66 13.24
CA PRO A 130 -4.98 -12.27 12.94
C PRO A 130 -4.33 -13.30 12.01
N MET A 131 -3.44 -12.83 11.14
CA MET A 131 -2.69 -13.71 10.25
C MET A 131 -1.75 -14.62 11.02
N LYS A 132 -1.66 -15.87 10.55
CA LYS A 132 -0.60 -16.77 10.97
C LYS A 132 0.72 -16.30 10.35
N ARG A 133 1.83 -16.75 10.91
CA ARG A 133 3.16 -16.36 10.43
C ARG A 133 3.34 -16.60 8.93
N ASP A 134 2.92 -17.75 8.42
CA ASP A 134 3.06 -18.09 7.00
C ASP A 134 2.19 -17.19 6.13
N GLU A 135 0.98 -16.90 6.56
CA GLU A 135 0.07 -16.00 5.86
C GLU A 135 0.64 -14.59 5.80
N TYR A 136 1.20 -14.12 6.90
CA TYR A 136 1.82 -12.80 6.97
C TYR A 136 3.00 -12.70 6.01
N LYS A 137 3.86 -13.70 5.99
CA LYS A 137 5.00 -13.74 5.07
C LYS A 137 4.54 -13.72 3.61
N GLU A 138 3.50 -14.46 3.28
CA GLU A 138 2.95 -14.48 1.92
C GLU A 138 2.38 -13.11 1.54
N ALA A 139 1.60 -12.50 2.43
CA ALA A 139 1.01 -11.20 2.18
C ALA A 139 2.07 -10.11 1.99
N VAL A 140 3.12 -10.11 2.81
CA VAL A 140 4.24 -9.17 2.69
C VAL A 140 4.98 -9.39 1.37
N ALA A 141 5.24 -10.63 1.00
CA ALA A 141 5.92 -10.95 -0.25
C ALA A 141 5.09 -10.47 -1.47
N TYR A 142 3.79 -10.66 -1.42
CA TYR A 142 2.89 -10.17 -2.46
C TYR A 142 2.92 -8.65 -2.55
N CYS A 143 2.85 -7.96 -1.43
CA CYS A 143 2.93 -6.50 -1.38
C CYS A 143 4.26 -5.99 -1.93
N ALA A 144 5.36 -6.63 -1.55
CA ALA A 144 6.69 -6.27 -2.04
C ALA A 144 6.80 -6.48 -3.56
N TYR A 145 6.18 -7.53 -4.08
CA TYR A 145 6.11 -7.75 -5.52
C TYR A 145 5.35 -6.63 -6.23
N ASP A 146 4.22 -6.21 -5.67
CA ASP A 146 3.45 -5.11 -6.25
C ASP A 146 4.25 -3.81 -6.26
N VAL A 147 5.06 -3.57 -5.24
CA VAL A 147 5.96 -2.40 -5.21
C VAL A 147 6.95 -2.46 -6.36
N ASP A 148 7.50 -3.64 -6.67
CA ASP A 148 8.43 -3.80 -7.79
C ASP A 148 7.79 -3.44 -9.13
N MET A 149 6.48 -3.59 -9.23
CA MET A 149 5.74 -3.33 -10.47
C MET A 149 5.24 -1.89 -10.58
N THR A 150 5.45 -1.09 -9.57
CA THR A 150 5.00 0.32 -9.55
C THR A 150 5.92 1.27 -10.32
#